data_52e2ae2ee985de74439b389f0fc65852
#
_entry.id   52e2ae2ee985de74439b389f0fc65852
#
_cell.length_a   1.000
_cell.length_b   1.000
_cell.length_c   1.000
_cell.angle_alpha   90.00
_cell.angle_beta   90.00
_cell.angle_gamma   90.00
#
_symmetry.space_group_name_H-M   'P 1'
#
loop_
_entity.id
_entity.type
_entity.pdbx_description
1 polymer ?
#
loop_
_entity_poly.entity_id
_entity_poly.type
_entity_poly.pdbx_seq_one_letter_code
_entity_poly.pdbx_strand_id
1 'polypeptide(L)'
;MIPRQWHLYIVDLEPRVGTKPGKQRPCLAIQPSEFSQAGLDSTVILPLTTKLTPGDAFPLRVRILGGTCGIESDSDLLVDQILVLDNSLFRKELGLLPEPLIDKAKAALKDFLDI
;
A
#
# COMPACT_ATOMS: atom_id res chain seq x y z
N MET A 1 -13.17 7.56 -5.34
CA MET A 1 -12.15 6.82 -6.12
C MET A 1 -12.33 5.33 -5.86
N ILE A 2 -12.26 4.52 -6.91
CA ILE A 2 -12.33 3.05 -6.77
C ILE A 2 -10.91 2.52 -6.88
N PRO A 3 -10.30 2.05 -5.77
CA PRO A 3 -8.93 1.56 -5.80
C PRO A 3 -8.81 0.28 -6.64
N ARG A 4 -7.71 0.17 -7.37
CA ARG A 4 -7.40 -0.98 -8.20
C ARG A 4 -6.24 -1.79 -7.62
N GLN A 5 -6.33 -3.09 -7.69
CA GLN A 5 -5.31 -4.01 -7.14
C GLN A 5 -3.93 -3.70 -7.72
N TRP A 6 -2.92 -3.74 -6.88
CA TRP A 6 -1.49 -3.51 -7.18
C TRP A 6 -1.16 -2.09 -7.62
N HIS A 7 -2.09 -1.15 -7.45
CA HIS A 7 -1.81 0.27 -7.65
C HIS A 7 -1.43 0.92 -6.33
N LEU A 8 -0.49 1.86 -6.39
CA LEU A 8 -0.12 2.71 -5.27
C LEU A 8 -1.01 3.95 -5.23
N TYR A 9 -1.41 4.34 -4.03
CA TYR A 9 -2.23 5.52 -3.77
C TYR A 9 -1.66 6.31 -2.62
N ILE A 10 -1.85 7.63 -2.64
CA ILE A 10 -1.71 8.44 -1.43
C ILE A 10 -3.01 8.29 -0.66
N VAL A 11 -2.91 7.84 0.59
CA VAL A 11 -4.05 7.57 1.45
C VAL A 11 -3.90 8.33 2.76
N ASP A 12 -5.00 8.87 3.25
CA ASP A 12 -5.05 9.55 4.54
C ASP A 12 -5.25 8.52 5.66
N LEU A 13 -4.14 8.11 6.28
CA LEU A 13 -4.16 7.06 7.32
C LEU A 13 -4.65 7.57 8.66
N GLU A 14 -4.46 8.84 8.93
CA GLU A 14 -4.92 9.50 10.16
C GLU A 14 -5.68 10.75 9.76
N PRO A 15 -7.02 10.64 9.56
CA PRO A 15 -7.82 11.80 9.24
C PRO A 15 -7.63 12.90 10.28
N ARG A 16 -7.65 14.15 9.82
CA ARG A 16 -7.46 15.32 10.65
C ARG A 16 -8.49 15.34 11.78
N VAL A 17 -8.01 15.46 13.03
CA VAL A 17 -8.84 15.61 14.22
C VAL A 17 -8.45 16.91 14.93
N GLY A 18 -9.36 17.85 15.04
CA GLY A 18 -9.09 19.15 15.64
C GLY A 18 -8.00 19.91 14.89
N THR A 19 -6.95 20.35 15.61
CA THR A 19 -5.81 21.07 15.03
C THR A 19 -4.69 20.17 14.55
N LYS A 20 -4.77 18.85 14.82
CA LYS A 20 -3.73 17.89 14.41
C LYS A 20 -3.83 17.63 12.91
N PRO A 21 -2.73 17.80 12.15
CA PRO A 21 -2.75 17.50 10.72
C PRO A 21 -2.93 16.01 10.48
N GLY A 22 -3.61 15.65 9.40
CA GLY A 22 -3.75 14.29 8.94
C GLY A 22 -2.39 13.74 8.49
N LYS A 23 -2.27 12.41 8.45
CA LYS A 23 -1.08 11.72 8.00
C LYS A 23 -1.35 11.00 6.69
N GLN A 24 -0.70 11.46 5.63
CA GLN A 24 -0.83 10.87 4.29
C GLN A 24 0.40 10.05 3.96
N ARG A 25 0.19 8.85 3.40
CA ARG A 25 1.27 7.94 3.00
C ARG A 25 0.91 7.21 1.72
N PRO A 26 1.93 6.81 0.94
CA PRO A 26 1.71 5.83 -0.12
C PRO A 26 1.27 4.50 0.49
N CYS A 27 0.27 3.89 -0.14
CA CYS A 27 -0.24 2.57 0.23
C CYS A 27 -0.48 1.76 -1.02
N LEU A 28 -0.26 0.46 -0.93
CA LEU A 28 -0.51 -0.48 -2.01
C LEU A 28 -1.88 -1.13 -1.80
N ALA A 29 -2.79 -0.99 -2.77
CA ALA A 29 -4.05 -1.73 -2.75
C ALA A 29 -3.76 -3.18 -3.15
N ILE A 30 -4.17 -4.13 -2.31
CA ILE A 30 -3.94 -5.56 -2.56
C ILE A 30 -5.22 -6.35 -2.78
N GLN A 31 -6.36 -5.71 -2.58
CA GLN A 31 -7.66 -6.33 -2.79
C GLN A 31 -7.99 -6.39 -4.29
N PRO A 32 -8.50 -7.54 -4.80
CA PRO A 32 -8.93 -7.61 -6.18
C PRO A 32 -9.92 -6.51 -6.55
N SER A 33 -9.71 -5.88 -7.71
CA SER A 33 -10.48 -4.71 -8.15
C SER A 33 -11.97 -4.98 -8.28
N GLU A 34 -12.35 -6.22 -8.60
CA GLU A 34 -13.73 -6.63 -8.78
C GLU A 34 -14.61 -6.41 -7.55
N PHE A 35 -14.06 -6.50 -6.34
CA PHE A 35 -14.83 -6.25 -5.11
C PHE A 35 -15.18 -4.76 -4.97
N SER A 36 -14.23 -3.88 -5.26
CA SER A 36 -14.49 -2.44 -5.25
C SER A 36 -15.47 -2.05 -6.35
N GLN A 37 -15.34 -2.66 -7.54
CA GLN A 37 -16.26 -2.43 -8.65
C GLN A 37 -17.68 -2.93 -8.34
N ALA A 38 -17.81 -3.98 -7.53
CA ALA A 38 -19.09 -4.50 -7.09
C ALA A 38 -19.74 -3.69 -5.95
N GLY A 39 -19.08 -2.61 -5.50
CA GLY A 39 -19.63 -1.69 -4.51
C GLY A 39 -19.07 -1.80 -3.10
N LEU A 40 -18.01 -2.59 -2.88
CA LEU A 40 -17.37 -2.64 -1.56
C LEU A 40 -16.69 -1.30 -1.27
N ASP A 41 -17.05 -0.66 -0.16
CA ASP A 41 -16.63 0.70 0.20
C ASP A 41 -15.26 0.78 0.85
N SER A 42 -14.65 -0.34 1.14
CA SER A 42 -13.34 -0.41 1.80
C SER A 42 -12.36 -1.24 1.00
N THR A 43 -11.06 -1.00 1.20
CA THR A 43 -10.00 -1.66 0.47
C THR A 43 -8.91 -2.12 1.41
N VAL A 44 -8.46 -3.35 1.24
CA VAL A 44 -7.31 -3.90 1.95
C VAL A 44 -6.04 -3.35 1.34
N ILE A 45 -5.16 -2.80 2.17
CA ILE A 45 -3.92 -2.15 1.73
C ILE A 45 -2.72 -2.58 2.59
N LEU A 46 -1.53 -2.34 2.04
CA LEU A 46 -0.26 -2.36 2.75
C LEU A 46 0.35 -0.96 2.68
N PRO A 47 0.67 -0.34 3.83
CA PRO A 47 1.31 0.97 3.81
C PRO A 47 2.79 0.88 3.46
N LEU A 48 3.36 1.98 2.97
CA LEU A 48 4.79 2.14 2.77
C LEU A 48 5.36 3.06 3.85
N THR A 49 6.64 2.85 4.19
CA THR A 49 7.37 3.73 5.09
C THR A 49 8.72 4.11 4.50
N THR A 50 9.17 5.35 4.73
CA THR A 50 10.52 5.79 4.37
C THR A 50 11.55 5.41 5.43
N LYS A 51 11.12 4.88 6.57
CA LYS A 51 12.02 4.33 7.59
C LYS A 51 12.45 2.94 7.16
N LEU A 52 13.58 2.87 6.47
CA LEU A 52 14.06 1.63 5.88
C LEU A 52 14.62 0.68 6.92
N THR A 53 14.35 -0.61 6.76
CA THR A 53 15.01 -1.67 7.52
C THR A 53 16.34 -1.99 6.84
N PRO A 54 17.44 -2.11 7.60
CA PRO A 54 18.71 -2.54 7.02
C PRO A 54 18.61 -3.97 6.46
N GLY A 55 19.22 -4.16 5.27
CA GLY A 55 19.26 -5.46 4.63
C GLY A 55 17.91 -5.90 4.06
N ASP A 56 17.79 -7.20 3.85
CA ASP A 56 16.57 -7.82 3.32
C ASP A 56 15.73 -8.36 4.47
N ALA A 57 14.53 -7.82 4.64
CA ALA A 57 13.59 -8.22 5.69
C ALA A 57 12.41 -9.03 5.15
N PHE A 58 12.54 -9.62 3.95
CA PHE A 58 11.51 -10.51 3.39
C PHE A 58 11.17 -11.64 4.37
N PRO A 59 9.92 -12.01 4.61
CA PRO A 59 8.69 -11.51 3.94
C PRO A 59 8.03 -10.30 4.62
N LEU A 60 8.57 -9.80 5.73
CA LEU A 60 7.92 -8.72 6.48
C LEU A 60 7.97 -7.40 5.75
N ARG A 61 8.95 -7.20 4.88
CA ARG A 61 9.13 -5.98 4.12
C ARG A 61 9.58 -6.27 2.70
N VAL A 62 9.14 -5.42 1.76
CA VAL A 62 9.59 -5.43 0.37
C VAL A 62 10.07 -4.04 0.01
N ARG A 63 11.34 -3.91 -0.43
CA ARG A 63 11.94 -2.63 -0.81
C ARG A 63 11.41 -2.15 -2.15
N ILE A 64 10.96 -0.89 -2.20
CA ILE A 64 10.55 -0.20 -3.43
C ILE A 64 11.42 1.05 -3.57
N LEU A 65 12.18 1.13 -4.66
CA LEU A 65 13.10 2.25 -4.87
C LEU A 65 12.35 3.52 -5.26
N GLY A 66 12.88 4.66 -4.81
CA GLY A 66 12.40 5.96 -5.23
C GLY A 66 12.44 6.12 -6.74
N GLY A 67 11.47 6.81 -7.30
CA GLY A 67 11.28 6.90 -8.75
C GLY A 67 10.42 5.77 -9.33
N THR A 68 10.16 4.72 -8.56
CA THR A 68 9.27 3.64 -8.97
C THR A 68 7.83 4.08 -8.69
N CYS A 69 6.96 3.94 -9.69
CA CYS A 69 5.52 4.11 -9.52
C CYS A 69 5.13 5.43 -8.81
N GLY A 70 5.85 6.51 -9.09
CA GLY A 70 5.52 7.84 -8.57
C GLY A 70 5.94 8.15 -7.14
N ILE A 71 6.58 7.22 -6.43
CA ILE A 71 7.13 7.53 -5.10
C ILE A 71 8.46 8.27 -5.24
N GLU A 72 8.73 9.22 -4.34
CA GLU A 72 9.93 10.06 -4.42
C GLU A 72 11.15 9.40 -3.77
N SER A 73 10.96 8.74 -2.65
CA SER A 73 12.04 8.18 -1.84
C SER A 73 11.96 6.67 -1.77
N ASP A 74 13.11 6.01 -1.56
CA ASP A 74 13.14 4.59 -1.25
C ASP A 74 12.23 4.30 -0.06
N SER A 75 11.45 3.25 -0.18
CA SER A 75 10.43 2.91 0.82
C SER A 75 10.41 1.40 1.05
N ASP A 76 9.95 1.02 2.23
CA ASP A 76 9.63 -0.37 2.53
C ASP A 76 8.11 -0.56 2.54
N LEU A 77 7.65 -1.54 1.79
CA LEU A 77 6.27 -2.02 1.86
C LEU A 77 6.13 -2.84 3.15
N LEU A 78 5.17 -2.45 4.00
CA LEU A 78 4.97 -3.08 5.30
C LEU A 78 3.98 -4.24 5.17
N VAL A 79 4.49 -5.43 4.87
CA VAL A 79 3.67 -6.62 4.63
C VAL A 79 2.93 -7.07 5.88
N ASP A 80 3.51 -6.84 7.05
CA ASP A 80 2.93 -7.19 8.35
C ASP A 80 1.93 -6.14 8.89
N GLN A 81 1.67 -5.08 8.16
CA GLN A 81 0.77 -3.99 8.56
C GLN A 81 -0.46 -3.94 7.64
N ILE A 82 -1.13 -5.08 7.50
CA ILE A 82 -2.33 -5.16 6.66
C ILE A 82 -3.45 -4.34 7.28
N LEU A 83 -3.99 -3.38 6.51
CA LEU A 83 -5.06 -2.51 6.96
C LEU A 83 -6.24 -2.57 6.01
N VAL A 84 -7.43 -2.31 6.55
CA VAL A 84 -8.64 -2.10 5.75
C VAL A 84 -9.05 -0.64 5.93
N LEU A 85 -9.12 0.10 4.83
CA LEU A 85 -9.42 1.52 4.86
C LEU A 85 -10.62 1.85 3.98
N ASP A 86 -11.42 2.83 4.43
CA ASP A 86 -12.54 3.33 3.65
C ASP A 86 -12.02 3.98 2.36
N ASN A 87 -12.70 3.73 1.25
CA ASN A 87 -12.31 4.27 -0.06
C ASN A 87 -12.27 5.80 -0.09
N SER A 88 -13.02 6.47 0.78
CA SER A 88 -13.03 7.93 0.91
C SER A 88 -11.69 8.50 1.39
N LEU A 89 -10.82 7.67 1.96
CA LEU A 89 -9.50 8.10 2.44
C LEU A 89 -8.44 8.13 1.34
N PHE A 90 -8.72 7.59 0.17
CA PHE A 90 -7.80 7.58 -0.96
C PHE A 90 -7.81 8.94 -1.65
N ARG A 91 -6.64 9.58 -1.80
CA ARG A 91 -6.52 10.95 -2.29
C ARG A 91 -6.00 11.06 -3.72
N LYS A 92 -5.05 10.22 -4.09
CA LYS A 92 -4.39 10.31 -5.38
C LYS A 92 -3.84 8.94 -5.79
N GLU A 93 -4.04 8.55 -7.04
CA GLU A 93 -3.41 7.37 -7.62
C GLU A 93 -1.99 7.72 -8.07
N LEU A 94 -1.02 6.89 -7.69
CA LEU A 94 0.37 7.03 -8.12
C LEU A 94 0.69 6.16 -9.32
N GLY A 95 0.13 4.96 -9.40
CA GLY A 95 0.29 4.07 -10.55
C GLY A 95 0.37 2.60 -10.20
N LEU A 96 0.48 1.79 -11.24
CA LEU A 96 0.59 0.34 -11.14
C LEU A 96 2.00 -0.06 -10.72
N LEU A 97 2.11 -0.92 -9.73
CA LEU A 97 3.40 -1.48 -9.29
C LEU A 97 3.99 -2.34 -10.41
N PRO A 98 5.30 -2.27 -10.70
CA PRO A 98 5.94 -3.15 -11.67
C PRO A 98 5.74 -4.63 -11.34
N GLU A 99 5.57 -5.45 -12.36
CA GLU A 99 5.25 -6.87 -12.19
C GLU A 99 6.23 -7.65 -11.29
N PRO A 100 7.55 -7.45 -11.38
CA PRO A 100 8.46 -8.14 -10.46
C PRO A 100 8.20 -7.81 -8.98
N LEU A 101 7.79 -6.59 -8.68
CA LEU A 101 7.43 -6.19 -7.32
C LEU A 101 6.06 -6.73 -6.92
N ILE A 102 5.11 -6.81 -7.84
CA ILE A 102 3.82 -7.48 -7.59
C ILE A 102 4.07 -8.93 -7.20
N ASP A 103 4.89 -9.65 -7.95
CA ASP A 103 5.21 -11.04 -7.67
C ASP A 103 5.88 -11.20 -6.30
N LYS A 104 6.79 -10.30 -5.97
CA LYS A 104 7.46 -10.31 -4.67
C LYS A 104 6.50 -10.01 -3.52
N ALA A 105 5.60 -9.04 -3.70
CA ALA A 105 4.58 -8.72 -2.69
C ALA A 105 3.61 -9.89 -2.48
N LYS A 106 3.19 -10.57 -3.55
CA LYS A 106 2.37 -11.79 -3.46
C LYS A 106 3.08 -12.89 -2.68
N ALA A 107 4.35 -13.15 -3.02
CA ALA A 107 5.14 -14.16 -2.33
C ALA A 107 5.30 -13.83 -0.85
N ALA A 108 5.53 -12.57 -0.52
CA ALA A 108 5.66 -12.12 0.86
C ALA A 108 4.36 -12.31 1.64
N LEU A 109 3.22 -11.97 1.05
CA LEU A 109 1.91 -12.15 1.68
C LEU A 109 1.59 -13.63 1.91
N LYS A 110 1.88 -14.48 0.92
CA LYS A 110 1.69 -15.93 1.06
C LYS A 110 2.52 -16.50 2.21
N ASP A 111 3.78 -16.08 2.30
CA ASP A 111 4.69 -16.54 3.33
C ASP A 111 4.25 -16.03 4.70
N PHE A 112 3.98 -14.75 4.82
CA PHE A 112 3.56 -14.11 6.09
C PHE A 112 2.24 -14.67 6.61
N LEU A 113 1.25 -14.90 5.73
CA LEU A 113 -0.08 -15.36 6.10
C LEU A 113 -0.22 -16.88 6.07
N ASP A 114 0.79 -17.60 5.60
CA ASP A 114 0.79 -19.06 5.45
C ASP A 114 -0.41 -19.54 4.62
N ILE A 115 -0.51 -19.00 3.44
CA ILE A 115 -1.59 -19.35 2.49
C ILE A 115 -1.03 -19.82 1.10
#